data_be40e6a5b85a90fdbccc5f74a87ce2b1
#
_entry.id   be40e6a5b85a90fdbccc5f74a87ce2b1
#
_cell.length_a   1.000
_cell.length_b   1.000
_cell.length_c   1.000
_cell.angle_alpha   90.00
_cell.angle_beta   90.00
_cell.angle_gamma   90.00
#
_symmetry.space_group_name_H-M   'P 1'
#
loop_
_entity.id
_entity.type
_entity.pdbx_description
1 polymer ?
#
loop_
_entity_poly.entity_id
_entity_poly.type
_entity_poly.pdbx_seq_one_letter_code
_entity_poly.pdbx_strand_id
1 'polypeptide(L)'
;MPRSDGDKLFWRWNDGVHGWSYPLSLDGHFFCAQEIKAMTRLIDFSAPNSYEDQLQKFRRFFLFRMGVCYKKSKIVNIPCNKVQNENKNICGDVHQDDLLEKWLNGYQMNYRSLYGVMNTGAHQEIPFELIKR
;
A
#
# COMPACT_ATOMS: atom_id res chain seq x y z
N MET A 1 15.23 -11.22 12.04
CA MET A 1 15.65 -10.06 11.23
C MET A 1 15.70 -10.48 9.76
N PRO A 2 15.23 -9.64 8.81
CA PRO A 2 15.35 -9.94 7.40
C PRO A 2 16.81 -10.15 6.97
N ARG A 3 17.06 -11.12 6.10
CA ARG A 3 18.37 -11.30 5.46
C ARG A 3 18.50 -10.33 4.30
N SER A 4 19.66 -9.71 4.17
CA SER A 4 19.97 -8.74 3.11
C SER A 4 20.78 -9.39 2.00
N ASP A 5 20.42 -9.08 0.75
CA ASP A 5 21.20 -9.42 -0.44
C ASP A 5 21.07 -8.27 -1.45
N GLY A 6 22.20 -7.63 -1.77
CA GLY A 6 22.22 -6.43 -2.59
C GLY A 6 21.30 -5.34 -2.06
N ASP A 7 20.35 -4.89 -2.89
CA ASP A 7 19.35 -3.87 -2.56
C ASP A 7 18.03 -4.45 -2.03
N LYS A 8 17.98 -5.76 -1.74
CA LYS A 8 16.78 -6.47 -1.31
C LYS A 8 16.90 -7.00 0.11
N LEU A 9 15.72 -7.20 0.73
CA LEU A 9 15.52 -7.85 2.01
C LEU A 9 14.65 -9.08 1.80
N PHE A 10 14.99 -10.17 2.51
CA PHE A 10 14.29 -11.45 2.46
C PHE A 10 13.96 -11.91 3.87
N TRP A 11 12.74 -12.40 4.08
CA TRP A 11 12.34 -12.95 5.37
C TRP A 11 11.24 -14.01 5.16
N ARG A 12 11.00 -14.85 6.18
CA ARG A 12 9.75 -15.62 6.24
C ARG A 12 8.70 -14.77 6.94
N TRP A 13 7.47 -14.79 6.45
CA TRP A 13 6.39 -14.02 7.05
C TRP A 13 6.15 -14.37 8.52
N ASN A 14 6.37 -15.66 8.92
CA ASN A 14 6.25 -16.11 10.30
C ASN A 14 7.32 -15.51 11.25
N ASP A 15 8.46 -15.12 10.73
CA ASP A 15 9.58 -14.58 11.51
C ASP A 15 9.49 -13.05 11.63
N GLY A 16 8.52 -12.43 10.94
CA GLY A 16 8.29 -11.01 10.95
C GLY A 16 7.46 -10.53 12.15
N VAL A 17 7.59 -9.24 12.44
CA VAL A 17 6.77 -8.52 13.42
C VAL A 17 6.11 -7.32 12.75
N HIS A 18 4.96 -6.89 13.28
CA HIS A 18 4.17 -5.78 12.70
C HIS A 18 3.91 -6.00 11.19
N GLY A 19 4.16 -5.02 10.34
CA GLY A 19 3.96 -5.11 8.89
C GLY A 19 4.77 -6.22 8.21
N TRP A 20 5.90 -6.65 8.78
CA TRP A 20 6.71 -7.77 8.28
C TRP A 20 6.05 -9.15 8.47
N SER A 21 4.99 -9.23 9.26
CA SER A 21 4.18 -10.43 9.45
C SER A 21 2.83 -10.36 8.73
N TYR A 22 2.62 -9.40 7.82
CA TYR A 22 1.34 -9.10 7.17
C TYR A 22 1.42 -9.35 5.65
N PRO A 23 1.31 -10.62 5.20
CA PRO A 23 1.63 -11.02 3.82
C PRO A 23 0.62 -10.59 2.76
N LEU A 24 -0.59 -10.22 3.14
CA LEU A 24 -1.71 -9.97 2.22
C LEU A 24 -2.20 -8.51 2.31
N SER A 25 -1.28 -7.56 2.51
CA SER A 25 -1.58 -6.15 2.41
C SER A 25 -1.81 -5.73 0.95
N LEU A 26 -2.73 -4.80 0.74
CA LEU A 26 -2.98 -4.19 -0.57
C LEU A 26 -2.02 -3.04 -0.87
N ASP A 27 -1.22 -2.60 0.10
CA ASP A 27 -0.30 -1.47 -0.03
C ASP A 27 0.99 -1.86 -0.78
N GLY A 28 0.92 -1.86 -2.10
CA GLY A 28 2.08 -2.02 -2.96
C GLY A 28 2.71 -3.41 -2.99
N HIS A 29 1.96 -4.45 -2.66
CA HIS A 29 2.40 -5.83 -2.77
C HIS A 29 2.18 -6.39 -4.17
N PHE A 30 3.06 -7.29 -4.59
CA PHE A 30 2.89 -8.11 -5.78
C PHE A 30 2.45 -9.52 -5.40
N PHE A 31 1.44 -10.00 -6.07
CA PHE A 31 0.86 -11.32 -5.81
C PHE A 31 0.82 -12.19 -7.05
N CYS A 32 0.78 -13.50 -6.85
CA CYS A 32 0.38 -14.40 -7.90
C CYS A 32 -1.11 -14.18 -8.22
N ALA A 33 -1.40 -13.76 -9.45
CA ALA A 33 -2.76 -13.42 -9.86
C ALA A 33 -3.75 -14.58 -9.72
N GLN A 34 -3.30 -15.82 -9.93
CA GLN A 34 -4.14 -17.01 -9.78
C GLN A 34 -4.52 -17.27 -8.32
N GLU A 35 -3.57 -17.09 -7.38
CA GLU A 35 -3.84 -17.25 -5.95
C GLU A 35 -4.80 -16.20 -5.44
N ILE A 36 -4.57 -14.93 -5.76
CA ILE A 36 -5.48 -13.84 -5.37
C ILE A 36 -6.88 -14.06 -5.94
N LYS A 37 -6.97 -14.41 -7.23
CA LYS A 37 -8.27 -14.70 -7.87
C LYS A 37 -9.02 -15.86 -7.19
N ALA A 38 -8.30 -16.90 -6.77
CA ALA A 38 -8.91 -18.02 -6.06
C ALA A 38 -9.43 -17.60 -4.67
N MET A 39 -8.63 -16.85 -3.91
CA MET A 39 -9.02 -16.34 -2.58
C MET A 39 -10.19 -15.36 -2.68
N THR A 40 -10.17 -14.44 -3.65
CA THR A 40 -11.24 -13.45 -3.87
C THR A 40 -12.60 -14.09 -4.11
N ARG A 41 -12.65 -15.24 -4.77
CA ARG A 41 -13.91 -15.98 -5.02
C ARG A 41 -14.51 -16.61 -3.76
N LEU A 42 -13.77 -16.68 -2.68
CA LEU A 42 -14.15 -17.33 -1.42
C LEU A 42 -14.47 -16.34 -0.30
N ILE A 43 -14.49 -15.05 -0.60
CA ILE A 43 -14.70 -13.99 0.39
C ILE A 43 -15.71 -12.98 -0.13
N ASP A 44 -16.45 -12.38 0.82
CA ASP A 44 -17.34 -11.27 0.55
C ASP A 44 -16.70 -9.97 1.06
N PHE A 45 -16.77 -8.93 0.25
CA PHE A 45 -16.24 -7.61 0.60
C PHE A 45 -17.02 -6.51 -0.14
N SER A 46 -17.00 -5.31 0.42
CA SER A 46 -17.70 -4.13 -0.13
C SER A 46 -16.76 -2.95 -0.44
N ALA A 47 -15.55 -2.97 0.09
CA ALA A 47 -14.57 -1.89 -0.04
C ALA A 47 -13.14 -2.45 0.00
N PRO A 48 -12.12 -1.68 -0.42
CA PRO A 48 -10.73 -2.13 -0.37
C PRO A 48 -10.28 -2.61 1.03
N ASN A 49 -10.66 -1.89 2.08
CA ASN A 49 -10.31 -2.26 3.45
C ASN A 49 -10.95 -3.57 3.89
N SER A 50 -12.25 -3.77 3.60
CA SER A 50 -12.92 -5.04 3.91
C SER A 50 -12.36 -6.19 3.06
N TYR A 51 -11.93 -5.93 1.82
CA TYR A 51 -11.23 -6.91 1.00
C TYR A 51 -9.91 -7.33 1.63
N GLU A 52 -9.08 -6.38 2.05
CA GLU A 52 -7.81 -6.67 2.72
C GLU A 52 -8.01 -7.48 4.01
N ASP A 53 -8.98 -7.09 4.85
CA ASP A 53 -9.33 -7.82 6.07
C ASP A 53 -9.73 -9.26 5.77
N GLN A 54 -10.61 -9.47 4.78
CA GLN A 54 -11.05 -10.80 4.41
C GLN A 54 -9.92 -11.68 3.85
N LEU A 55 -8.96 -11.10 3.13
CA LEU A 55 -7.77 -11.82 2.67
C LEU A 55 -6.94 -12.37 3.83
N GLN A 56 -6.96 -11.72 5.01
CA GLN A 56 -6.22 -12.22 6.19
C GLN A 56 -6.68 -13.60 6.67
N LYS A 57 -7.89 -14.04 6.31
CA LYS A 57 -8.35 -15.42 6.57
C LYS A 57 -7.41 -16.48 5.97
N PHE A 58 -6.72 -16.12 4.90
CA PHE A 58 -5.78 -17.00 4.21
C PHE A 58 -4.32 -16.82 4.68
N ARG A 59 -4.04 -15.90 5.61
CA ARG A 59 -2.69 -15.58 6.09
C ARG A 59 -1.88 -16.83 6.45
N ARG A 60 -2.49 -17.84 7.08
CA ARG A 60 -1.82 -19.07 7.49
C ARG A 60 -1.11 -19.80 6.36
N PHE A 61 -1.57 -19.69 5.12
CA PHE A 61 -0.96 -20.33 3.95
C PHE A 61 0.30 -19.60 3.45
N PHE A 62 0.56 -18.41 3.97
CA PHE A 62 1.68 -17.57 3.58
C PHE A 62 2.79 -17.53 4.65
N LEU A 63 2.53 -17.92 5.88
CA LEU A 63 3.45 -17.75 7.01
C LEU A 63 4.85 -18.35 6.75
N PHE A 64 4.94 -19.49 6.10
CA PHE A 64 6.21 -20.15 5.80
C PHE A 64 6.80 -19.78 4.43
N ARG A 65 6.13 -18.93 3.67
CA ARG A 65 6.66 -18.40 2.41
C ARG A 65 7.64 -17.26 2.67
N MET A 66 8.48 -17.03 1.67
CA MET A 66 9.41 -15.90 1.71
C MET A 66 8.71 -14.63 1.26
N GLY A 67 8.88 -13.57 2.04
CA GLY A 67 8.69 -12.19 1.61
C GLY A 67 9.99 -11.63 1.03
N VAL A 68 9.86 -10.75 0.06
CA VAL A 68 10.97 -9.99 -0.51
C VAL A 68 10.54 -8.54 -0.74
N CYS A 69 11.39 -7.59 -0.37
CA CYS A 69 11.20 -6.18 -0.71
C CYS A 69 12.53 -5.50 -1.02
N TYR A 70 12.45 -4.31 -1.59
CA TYR A 70 13.62 -3.44 -1.70
C TYR A 70 13.96 -2.83 -0.34
N LYS A 71 15.25 -2.60 -0.08
CA LYS A 71 15.72 -1.85 1.11
C LYS A 71 15.18 -0.42 1.15
N LYS A 72 14.99 0.16 -0.03
CA LYS A 72 14.37 1.47 -0.22
C LYS A 72 13.08 1.27 -1.00
N SER A 73 11.96 1.77 -0.50
CA SER A 73 10.68 1.66 -1.20
C SER A 73 10.78 2.23 -2.63
N LYS A 74 10.15 1.54 -3.55
CA LYS A 74 9.97 1.99 -4.95
C LYS A 74 8.56 2.57 -5.18
N ILE A 75 7.74 2.58 -4.15
CA ILE A 75 6.36 3.04 -4.18
C ILE A 75 6.22 4.11 -3.11
N VAL A 76 5.55 5.19 -3.46
CA VAL A 76 5.11 6.23 -2.54
C VAL A 76 3.58 6.19 -2.52
N ASN A 77 3.02 6.01 -1.33
CA ASN A 77 1.60 6.18 -1.08
C ASN A 77 1.38 7.57 -0.49
N ILE A 78 0.50 8.37 -1.10
CA ILE A 78 0.17 9.70 -0.62
C ILE A 78 -1.30 9.68 -0.17
N PRO A 79 -1.56 9.49 1.12
CA PRO A 79 -2.92 9.47 1.65
C PRO A 79 -3.49 10.89 1.72
N CYS A 80 -3.93 11.44 0.58
CA CYS A 80 -4.42 12.82 0.46
C CYS A 80 -5.66 13.09 1.32
N ASN A 81 -6.55 12.08 1.44
CA ASN A 81 -7.81 12.24 2.15
C ASN A 81 -8.30 10.92 2.75
N LYS A 82 -9.23 11.04 3.67
CA LYS A 82 -9.93 9.91 4.28
C LYS A 82 -11.24 9.66 3.53
N VAL A 83 -11.35 8.49 2.91
CA VAL A 83 -12.54 8.06 2.15
C VAL A 83 -13.37 7.00 2.88
N GLN A 84 -13.03 6.68 4.13
CA GLN A 84 -13.72 5.70 4.98
C GLN A 84 -13.64 6.09 6.45
N ASN A 85 -14.57 5.59 7.28
CA ASN A 85 -14.65 5.89 8.72
C ASN A 85 -14.44 4.65 9.62
N GLU A 86 -14.21 3.49 9.02
CA GLU A 86 -14.13 2.20 9.72
C GLU A 86 -12.78 2.04 10.45
N ASN A 87 -11.71 2.59 9.88
CA ASN A 87 -10.37 2.48 10.43
C ASN A 87 -9.72 3.84 10.68
N LYS A 88 -8.88 3.91 11.72
CA LYS A 88 -8.02 5.06 11.97
C LYS A 88 -6.79 4.95 11.09
N ASN A 89 -6.78 5.67 9.97
CA ASN A 89 -5.62 5.77 9.10
C ASN A 89 -5.03 7.18 9.17
N ILE A 90 -3.73 7.28 9.01
CA ILE A 90 -3.06 8.56 8.75
C ILE A 90 -3.49 9.01 7.34
N CYS A 91 -4.08 10.18 7.24
CA CYS A 91 -4.49 10.76 5.94
C CYS A 91 -4.43 12.29 6.03
N GLY A 92 -4.23 12.92 4.88
CA GLY A 92 -4.37 14.38 4.75
C GLY A 92 -5.84 14.84 4.77
N ASP A 93 -6.02 16.16 4.77
CA ASP A 93 -7.33 16.81 4.90
C ASP A 93 -7.87 17.36 3.56
N VAL A 94 -7.28 16.93 2.44
CA VAL A 94 -7.73 17.41 1.12
C VAL A 94 -9.07 16.78 0.77
N HIS A 95 -10.10 17.60 0.56
CA HIS A 95 -11.41 17.09 0.19
C HIS A 95 -11.37 16.49 -1.22
N GLN A 96 -12.10 15.41 -1.45
CA GLN A 96 -12.16 14.75 -2.76
C GLN A 96 -12.68 15.65 -3.87
N ASP A 97 -13.63 16.56 -3.56
CA ASP A 97 -14.20 17.48 -4.53
C ASP A 97 -13.17 18.54 -4.95
N ASP A 98 -12.30 18.98 -4.03
CA ASP A 98 -11.21 19.90 -4.36
C ASP A 98 -10.21 19.24 -5.33
N LEU A 99 -9.90 17.96 -5.14
CA LEU A 99 -9.06 17.21 -6.06
C LEU A 99 -9.73 17.05 -7.43
N LEU A 100 -11.03 16.78 -7.46
CA LEU A 100 -11.81 16.69 -8.69
C LEU A 100 -11.84 18.02 -9.43
N GLU A 101 -12.10 19.12 -8.72
CA GLU A 101 -12.08 20.48 -9.31
C GLU A 101 -10.72 20.79 -9.93
N LYS A 102 -9.63 20.51 -9.22
CA LYS A 102 -8.27 20.69 -9.75
C LYS A 102 -8.04 19.86 -11.01
N TRP A 103 -8.47 18.59 -11.00
CA TRP A 103 -8.36 17.73 -12.17
C TRP A 103 -9.13 18.27 -13.37
N LEU A 104 -10.38 18.68 -13.17
CA LEU A 104 -11.23 19.27 -14.22
C LEU A 104 -10.63 20.57 -14.77
N ASN A 105 -9.97 21.34 -13.93
CA ASN A 105 -9.23 22.55 -14.30
C ASN A 105 -7.84 22.28 -14.91
N GLY A 106 -7.52 21.03 -15.27
CA GLY A 106 -6.30 20.67 -15.98
C GLY A 106 -5.05 20.60 -15.11
N TYR A 107 -5.19 20.39 -13.80
CA TYR A 107 -4.06 20.11 -12.93
C TYR A 107 -3.79 18.62 -12.83
N GLN A 108 -2.57 18.27 -12.49
CA GLN A 108 -2.13 16.91 -12.16
C GLN A 108 -1.08 16.96 -11.06
N MET A 109 -0.88 15.83 -10.38
CA MET A 109 0.19 15.72 -9.40
C MET A 109 1.56 15.84 -10.09
N ASN A 110 2.44 16.66 -9.53
CA ASN A 110 3.84 16.71 -9.95
C ASN A 110 4.59 15.49 -9.42
N TYR A 111 4.39 14.33 -10.06
CA TYR A 111 5.05 13.09 -9.64
C TYR A 111 6.58 13.16 -9.71
N ARG A 112 7.15 14.10 -10.49
CA ARG A 112 8.61 14.28 -10.60
C ARG A 112 9.22 14.85 -9.32
N SER A 113 8.47 15.65 -8.56
CA SER A 113 8.91 16.16 -7.26
C SER A 113 9.05 15.05 -6.21
N LEU A 114 8.47 13.88 -6.46
CA LEU A 114 8.53 12.72 -5.59
C LEU A 114 9.74 11.81 -5.86
N TYR A 115 10.51 12.10 -6.92
CA TYR A 115 11.71 11.31 -7.21
C TYR A 115 12.75 11.49 -6.10
N GLY A 116 13.30 10.38 -5.63
CA GLY A 116 14.29 10.38 -4.56
C GLY A 116 13.71 10.53 -3.14
N VAL A 117 12.41 10.66 -3.00
CA VAL A 117 11.76 10.65 -1.68
C VAL A 117 12.08 9.32 -0.98
N MET A 118 12.57 9.43 0.25
CA MET A 118 12.80 8.28 1.12
C MET A 118 11.53 7.99 1.91
N ASN A 119 10.79 6.97 1.48
CA ASN A 119 9.61 6.53 2.18
C ASN A 119 10.01 5.63 3.35
N THR A 120 9.53 5.96 4.55
CA THR A 120 9.82 5.25 5.81
C THR A 120 8.63 4.42 6.31
N GLY A 121 7.48 4.52 5.66
CA GLY A 121 6.26 3.80 6.04
C GLY A 121 5.20 3.82 4.94
N ALA A 122 4.27 2.88 5.00
CA ALA A 122 3.20 2.73 4.01
C ALA A 122 2.20 3.91 4.00
N HIS A 123 2.03 4.56 5.14
CA HIS A 123 1.10 5.68 5.33
C HIS A 123 1.84 6.97 5.72
N GLN A 124 2.95 7.24 5.09
CA GLN A 124 3.71 8.45 5.31
C GLN A 124 3.03 9.62 4.58
N GLU A 125 2.72 10.69 5.31
CA GLU A 125 2.34 11.95 4.68
C GLU A 125 3.54 12.57 3.98
N ILE A 126 3.38 12.86 2.69
CA ILE A 126 4.39 13.51 1.86
C ILE A 126 3.71 14.72 1.21
N PRO A 127 4.29 15.92 1.34
CA PRO A 127 3.78 17.07 0.62
C PRO A 127 3.84 16.80 -0.88
N PHE A 128 2.78 17.11 -1.57
CA PHE A 128 2.71 17.00 -3.03
C PHE A 128 2.28 18.31 -3.65
N GLU A 129 2.71 18.52 -4.88
CA GLU A 129 2.43 19.71 -5.66
C GLU A 129 1.51 19.39 -6.84
N LEU A 130 0.59 20.27 -7.13
CA LEU A 130 -0.26 20.21 -8.32
C LEU A 130 0.26 21.20 -9.38
N ILE A 131 0.48 20.69 -10.59
CA ILE A 131 0.95 21.47 -11.73
C ILE A 131 -0.05 21.41 -12.88
N LYS A 132 -0.06 22.39 -13.77
CA LYS A 132 -0.84 22.34 -15.01
C LYS A 132 -0.36 21.18 -15.90
N ARG A 133 -1.30 20.50 -16.55
CA ARG A 133 -1.03 19.47 -17.58
C ARG A 133 -0.56 20.13 -18.87
#